data_57ebca77d8d2450645e84ce5c6bb036f
#
_entry.id   57ebca77d8d2450645e84ce5c6bb036f
#
_cell.length_a   1.000
_cell.length_b   1.000
_cell.length_c   1.000
_cell.angle_alpha   90.00
_cell.angle_beta   90.00
_cell.angle_gamma   90.00
#
_symmetry.space_group_name_H-M   'P 1'
#
loop_
_entity.id
_entity.type
_entity.pdbx_description
1 polymer ?
#
loop_
_entity_poly.entity_id
_entity_poly.type
_entity_poly.pdbx_seq_one_letter_code
_entity_poly.pdbx_strand_id
1 'polypeptide(L)'
;MAFVLFSMLTKTDILHVPYKGAAPALTAVVGGEGAMTFVPINAAIPLVKNGRLRPLGVTTAKRASTLPNVPTIAEGGVPGYEASSWTGILAPAATPPAIVQRIHATIAESVRNPKMRAAMQASGLDPLVSTPQQFAQSLRAEIAKWAKVAKAAGLAAR
;
A
#
# COMPACT_ATOMS: atom_id res chain seq x y z
N MET A 1 -3.17 -2.19 -9.92
CA MET A 1 -2.18 -3.28 -9.67
C MET A 1 -2.60 -4.19 -8.52
N ALA A 2 -2.96 -3.70 -7.31
CA ALA A 2 -3.41 -4.55 -6.19
C ALA A 2 -4.59 -5.46 -6.58
N PHE A 3 -5.61 -4.91 -7.24
CA PHE A 3 -6.73 -5.65 -7.80
C PHE A 3 -6.29 -6.74 -8.78
N VAL A 4 -5.39 -6.41 -9.72
CA VAL A 4 -4.88 -7.38 -10.72
C VAL A 4 -4.19 -8.56 -10.05
N LEU A 5 -3.34 -8.29 -9.05
CA LEU A 5 -2.70 -9.35 -8.27
C LEU A 5 -3.74 -10.23 -7.56
N PHE A 6 -4.79 -9.64 -7.01
CA PHE A 6 -5.89 -10.36 -6.38
C PHE A 6 -6.57 -11.31 -7.37
N SER A 7 -7.04 -10.80 -8.51
CA SER A 7 -7.69 -11.62 -9.54
C SER A 7 -6.80 -12.75 -10.06
N MET A 8 -5.51 -12.49 -10.22
CA MET A 8 -4.54 -13.53 -10.64
C MET A 8 -4.42 -14.66 -9.61
N LEU A 9 -4.28 -14.31 -8.32
CA LEU A 9 -4.08 -15.32 -7.27
C LEU A 9 -5.35 -16.11 -6.95
N THR A 10 -6.51 -15.45 -7.04
CA THR A 10 -7.81 -16.09 -6.78
C THR A 10 -8.39 -16.77 -8.01
N LYS A 11 -7.82 -16.53 -9.20
CA LYS A 11 -8.35 -16.99 -10.50
C LYS A 11 -9.81 -16.56 -10.72
N THR A 12 -10.18 -15.38 -10.21
CA THR A 12 -11.51 -14.81 -10.36
C THR A 12 -11.56 -13.87 -11.56
N ASP A 13 -12.66 -13.96 -12.31
CA ASP A 13 -12.96 -13.01 -13.40
C ASP A 13 -13.86 -11.90 -12.84
N ILE A 14 -13.21 -10.79 -12.48
CA ILE A 14 -13.87 -9.60 -11.91
C ILE A 14 -13.63 -8.43 -12.85
N LEU A 15 -14.71 -7.81 -13.32
CA LEU A 15 -14.62 -6.64 -14.20
C LEU A 15 -13.91 -5.47 -13.49
N HIS A 16 -12.80 -5.03 -14.06
CA HIS A 16 -12.05 -3.86 -13.59
C HIS A 16 -12.58 -2.58 -14.22
N VAL A 17 -13.16 -1.70 -13.41
CA VAL A 17 -13.60 -0.36 -13.82
C VAL A 17 -12.61 0.67 -13.32
N PRO A 18 -11.80 1.30 -14.21
CA PRO A 18 -10.80 2.28 -13.79
C PRO A 18 -11.43 3.63 -13.42
N TYR A 19 -10.98 4.20 -12.30
CA TYR A 19 -11.34 5.55 -11.87
C TYR A 19 -10.09 6.45 -11.75
N LYS A 20 -10.29 7.76 -11.90
CA LYS A 20 -9.21 8.76 -11.74
C LYS A 20 -8.92 9.04 -10.25
N GLY A 21 -8.49 8.00 -9.50
CA GLY A 21 -8.10 8.12 -8.10
C GLY A 21 -9.05 7.45 -7.10
N ALA A 22 -8.70 7.53 -5.81
CA ALA A 22 -9.44 6.84 -4.74
C ALA A 22 -10.83 7.46 -4.49
N ALA A 23 -10.96 8.78 -4.55
CA ALA A 23 -12.22 9.46 -4.20
C ALA A 23 -13.38 9.05 -5.13
N PRO A 24 -13.28 9.14 -6.47
CA PRO A 24 -14.36 8.69 -7.35
C PRO A 24 -14.62 7.17 -7.24
N ALA A 25 -13.62 6.35 -7.03
CA ALA A 25 -13.80 4.91 -6.81
C ALA A 25 -14.61 4.62 -5.53
N LEU A 26 -14.32 5.34 -4.44
CA LEU A 26 -15.09 5.24 -3.20
C LEU A 26 -16.53 5.70 -3.36
N THR A 27 -16.76 6.78 -4.09
CA THR A 27 -18.11 7.29 -4.39
C THR A 27 -18.93 6.26 -5.16
N ALA A 28 -18.35 5.64 -6.19
CA ALA A 28 -19.01 4.60 -6.98
C ALA A 28 -19.40 3.38 -6.13
N VAL A 29 -18.52 2.91 -5.25
CA VAL A 29 -18.85 1.77 -4.36
C VAL A 29 -19.88 2.14 -3.31
N VAL A 30 -19.80 3.34 -2.74
CA VAL A 30 -20.82 3.84 -1.79
C VAL A 30 -22.19 4.05 -2.46
N GLY A 31 -22.18 4.42 -3.75
CA GLY A 31 -23.39 4.57 -4.57
C GLY A 31 -23.95 3.26 -5.12
N GLY A 32 -23.25 2.13 -4.92
CA GLY A 32 -23.69 0.82 -5.40
C GLY A 32 -23.35 0.52 -6.87
N GLU A 33 -22.61 1.41 -7.55
CA GLU A 33 -22.15 1.20 -8.93
C GLU A 33 -21.01 0.17 -9.02
N GLY A 34 -20.25 0.01 -7.94
CA GLY A 34 -19.16 -0.94 -7.83
C GLY A 34 -19.32 -1.87 -6.62
N ALA A 35 -18.99 -3.15 -6.79
CA ALA A 35 -19.09 -4.12 -5.70
C ALA A 35 -17.99 -3.99 -4.65
N MET A 36 -16.78 -3.60 -5.05
CA MET A 36 -15.62 -3.42 -4.16
C MET A 36 -14.57 -2.49 -4.77
N THR A 37 -13.65 -1.99 -3.93
CA THR A 37 -12.51 -1.18 -4.38
C THR A 37 -11.26 -1.43 -3.54
N PHE A 38 -10.10 -1.22 -4.13
CA PHE A 38 -8.79 -1.21 -3.46
C PHE A 38 -8.30 0.23 -3.39
N VAL A 39 -8.27 0.79 -2.19
CA VAL A 39 -7.91 2.19 -1.96
C VAL A 39 -6.98 2.33 -0.76
N PRO A 40 -6.21 3.42 -0.66
CA PRO A 40 -5.43 3.71 0.54
C PRO A 40 -6.33 3.76 1.79
N ILE A 41 -5.84 3.19 2.89
CA ILE A 41 -6.61 3.03 4.13
C ILE A 41 -7.09 4.38 4.69
N ASN A 42 -6.25 5.43 4.61
CA ASN A 42 -6.60 6.78 5.07
C ASN A 42 -7.81 7.38 4.32
N ALA A 43 -7.99 7.05 3.04
CA ALA A 43 -9.14 7.49 2.28
C ALA A 43 -10.43 6.73 2.66
N ALA A 44 -10.32 5.46 3.08
CA ALA A 44 -11.46 4.62 3.44
C ALA A 44 -11.93 4.79 4.90
N ILE A 45 -11.03 5.09 5.84
CA ILE A 45 -11.32 5.15 7.29
C ILE A 45 -12.56 5.98 7.64
N PRO A 46 -12.77 7.21 7.12
CA PRO A 46 -13.97 7.98 7.46
C PRO A 46 -15.27 7.26 7.09
N LEU A 47 -15.29 6.61 5.91
CA LEU A 47 -16.47 5.88 5.42
C LEU A 47 -16.70 4.57 6.18
N VAL A 48 -15.63 3.91 6.61
CA VAL A 48 -15.69 2.72 7.47
C VAL A 48 -16.24 3.08 8.85
N LYS A 49 -15.72 4.15 9.47
CA LYS A 49 -16.21 4.63 10.79
C LYS A 49 -17.67 5.04 10.77
N ASN A 50 -18.15 5.58 9.66
CA ASN A 50 -19.55 5.98 9.50
C ASN A 50 -20.45 4.84 8.99
N GLY A 51 -19.94 3.60 8.92
CA GLY A 51 -20.72 2.44 8.50
C GLY A 51 -21.12 2.40 7.01
N ARG A 52 -20.59 3.33 6.19
CA ARG A 52 -20.90 3.41 4.75
C ARG A 52 -20.08 2.43 3.92
N LEU A 53 -18.96 1.93 4.45
CA LEU A 53 -18.14 0.91 3.83
C LEU A 53 -17.78 -0.17 4.85
N ARG A 54 -17.77 -1.40 4.41
CA ARG A 54 -17.28 -2.56 5.16
C ARG A 54 -15.87 -2.93 4.69
N PRO A 55 -14.84 -2.86 5.54
CA PRO A 55 -13.52 -3.35 5.19
C PRO A 55 -13.53 -4.87 5.13
N LEU A 56 -13.08 -5.46 4.03
CA LEU A 56 -13.03 -6.91 3.83
C LEU A 56 -11.65 -7.50 4.15
N GLY A 57 -10.59 -6.73 3.90
CA GLY A 57 -9.23 -7.14 4.17
C GLY A 57 -8.24 -6.00 3.89
N VAL A 58 -7.07 -6.07 4.51
CA VAL A 58 -5.95 -5.17 4.20
C VAL A 58 -4.96 -5.87 3.28
N THR A 59 -4.33 -5.09 2.41
CA THR A 59 -3.43 -5.60 1.35
C THR A 59 -2.00 -5.85 1.82
N THR A 60 -1.69 -5.47 3.05
CA THR A 60 -0.38 -5.61 3.68
C THR A 60 -0.13 -7.02 4.21
N ALA A 61 1.14 -7.42 4.39
CA ALA A 61 1.51 -8.71 4.97
C ALA A 61 1.08 -8.88 6.44
N LYS A 62 0.87 -7.76 7.16
CA LYS A 62 0.38 -7.72 8.54
C LYS A 62 -0.86 -6.84 8.61
N ARG A 63 -1.72 -7.07 9.60
CA ARG A 63 -2.88 -6.21 9.84
C ARG A 63 -2.45 -4.77 10.09
N ALA A 64 -3.24 -3.82 9.59
CA ALA A 64 -2.96 -2.40 9.79
C ALA A 64 -3.23 -1.99 11.23
N SER A 65 -2.37 -1.18 11.82
CA SER A 65 -2.54 -0.68 13.20
C SER A 65 -3.83 0.11 13.40
N THR A 66 -4.31 0.77 12.36
CA THR A 66 -5.56 1.56 12.36
C THR A 66 -6.83 0.72 12.22
N LEU A 67 -6.72 -0.54 11.76
CA LEU A 67 -7.83 -1.49 11.59
C LEU A 67 -7.43 -2.90 12.10
N PRO A 68 -7.11 -3.08 13.39
CA PRO A 68 -6.53 -4.32 13.92
C PRO A 68 -7.45 -5.54 13.81
N ASN A 69 -8.76 -5.32 13.73
CA ASN A 69 -9.77 -6.37 13.61
C ASN A 69 -10.02 -6.80 12.15
N VAL A 70 -9.46 -6.07 11.16
CA VAL A 70 -9.60 -6.42 9.75
C VAL A 70 -8.46 -7.37 9.37
N PRO A 71 -8.75 -8.58 8.86
CA PRO A 71 -7.72 -9.53 8.46
C PRO A 71 -6.92 -9.00 7.26
N THR A 72 -5.75 -9.57 7.05
CA THR A 72 -5.06 -9.42 5.75
C THR A 72 -5.79 -10.26 4.70
N ILE A 73 -5.64 -9.91 3.43
CA ILE A 73 -6.18 -10.72 2.32
C ILE A 73 -5.55 -12.13 2.33
N ALA A 74 -4.29 -12.25 2.74
CA ALA A 74 -3.63 -13.54 2.91
C ALA A 74 -4.27 -14.40 4.00
N GLU A 75 -4.60 -13.81 5.17
CA GLU A 75 -5.37 -14.48 6.25
C GLU A 75 -6.79 -14.84 5.80
N GLY A 76 -7.38 -14.05 4.92
CA GLY A 76 -8.71 -14.27 4.34
C GLY A 76 -8.79 -15.37 3.29
N GLY A 77 -7.71 -16.11 3.04
CA GLY A 77 -7.71 -17.28 2.15
C GLY A 77 -6.98 -17.08 0.82
N VAL A 78 -6.19 -16.01 0.66
CA VAL A 78 -5.36 -15.78 -0.53
C VAL A 78 -3.88 -15.79 -0.13
N PRO A 79 -3.29 -16.97 0.14
CA PRO A 79 -1.91 -17.06 0.59
C PRO A 79 -0.95 -16.45 -0.43
N GLY A 80 0.06 -15.72 0.06
CA GLY A 80 1.04 -15.04 -0.79
C GLY A 80 0.56 -13.71 -1.37
N TYR A 81 -0.68 -13.28 -1.09
CA TYR A 81 -1.12 -11.95 -1.46
C TYR A 81 -0.47 -10.89 -0.58
N GLU A 82 0.22 -9.96 -1.22
CA GLU A 82 0.72 -8.73 -0.60
C GLU A 82 0.82 -7.63 -1.66
N ALA A 83 0.20 -6.48 -1.39
CA ALA A 83 0.23 -5.29 -2.24
C ALA A 83 0.32 -4.04 -1.36
N SER A 84 1.46 -3.84 -0.74
CA SER A 84 1.70 -2.68 0.10
C SER A 84 1.95 -1.43 -0.74
N SER A 85 1.37 -0.32 -0.31
CA SER A 85 1.77 1.02 -0.76
C SER A 85 2.79 1.57 0.23
N TRP A 86 3.91 2.07 -0.26
CA TRP A 86 4.96 2.64 0.57
C TRP A 86 5.36 4.03 0.08
N THR A 87 5.89 4.84 0.98
CA THR A 87 6.47 6.14 0.69
C THR A 87 7.92 6.14 1.15
N GLY A 88 8.83 6.52 0.27
CA GLY A 88 10.26 6.59 0.55
C GLY A 88 10.87 7.91 0.10
N ILE A 89 12.05 8.23 0.65
CA ILE A 89 12.82 9.41 0.25
C ILE A 89 13.98 8.93 -0.61
N LEU A 90 14.16 9.55 -1.77
CA LEU A 90 15.22 9.26 -2.72
C LEU A 90 16.11 10.51 -2.87
N ALA A 91 17.38 10.28 -3.09
CA ALA A 91 18.36 11.32 -3.42
C ALA A 91 18.89 11.10 -4.84
N PRO A 92 19.41 12.13 -5.52
CA PRO A 92 20.11 11.96 -6.79
C PRO A 92 21.24 10.93 -6.68
N ALA A 93 21.46 10.15 -7.74
CA ALA A 93 22.43 9.05 -7.72
C ALA A 93 23.88 9.48 -7.38
N ALA A 94 24.24 10.73 -7.74
CA ALA A 94 25.56 11.31 -7.44
C ALA A 94 25.69 11.89 -6.02
N THR A 95 24.66 11.78 -5.17
CA THR A 95 24.74 12.30 -3.79
C THR A 95 25.80 11.53 -3.00
N PRO A 96 26.77 12.23 -2.38
CA PRO A 96 27.81 11.59 -1.59
C PRO A 96 27.25 10.67 -0.50
N PRO A 97 27.82 9.47 -0.25
CA PRO A 97 27.32 8.53 0.73
C PRO A 97 27.19 9.11 2.15
N ALA A 98 28.10 10.00 2.55
CA ALA A 98 28.04 10.69 3.85
C ALA A 98 26.80 11.54 4.02
N ILE A 99 26.35 12.21 2.95
CA ILE A 99 25.12 13.01 2.94
C ILE A 99 23.90 12.10 3.06
N VAL A 100 23.86 10.98 2.30
CA VAL A 100 22.80 9.99 2.39
C VAL A 100 22.68 9.42 3.80
N GLN A 101 23.81 9.07 4.43
CA GLN A 101 23.83 8.57 5.80
C GLN A 101 23.31 9.60 6.81
N ARG A 102 23.70 10.87 6.67
CA ARG A 102 23.21 11.94 7.54
C ARG A 102 21.72 12.15 7.42
N ILE A 103 21.19 12.19 6.18
CA ILE A 103 19.74 12.29 5.93
C ILE A 103 19.00 11.11 6.55
N HIS A 104 19.50 9.88 6.30
CA HIS A 104 18.91 8.67 6.88
C HIS A 104 18.87 8.71 8.41
N ALA A 105 19.97 9.09 9.07
CA ALA A 105 20.03 9.17 10.52
C ALA A 105 19.00 10.15 11.08
N THR A 106 18.87 11.35 10.48
CA THR A 106 17.88 12.37 10.89
C THR A 106 16.46 11.87 10.71
N ILE A 107 16.14 11.22 9.58
CA ILE A 107 14.82 10.63 9.33
C ILE A 107 14.53 9.51 10.33
N ALA A 108 15.49 8.61 10.56
CA ALA A 108 15.34 7.51 11.49
C ALA A 108 15.06 7.98 12.92
N GLU A 109 15.75 9.04 13.37
CA GLU A 109 15.52 9.68 14.66
C GLU A 109 14.11 10.31 14.72
N SER A 110 13.72 11.06 13.68
CA SER A 110 12.40 11.67 13.59
C SER A 110 11.28 10.64 13.64
N VAL A 111 11.40 9.53 12.91
CA VAL A 111 10.41 8.44 12.89
C VAL A 111 10.34 7.70 14.24
N ARG A 112 11.43 7.68 15.02
CA ARG A 112 11.41 7.09 16.38
C ARG A 112 10.72 7.98 17.41
N ASN A 113 10.57 9.28 17.13
CA ASN A 113 9.88 10.20 18.02
C ASN A 113 8.41 9.76 18.21
N PRO A 114 7.92 9.60 19.47
CA PRO A 114 6.56 9.13 19.73
C PRO A 114 5.46 10.03 19.13
N LYS A 115 5.65 11.35 19.15
CA LYS A 115 4.69 12.30 18.58
C LYS A 115 4.60 12.16 17.05
N MET A 116 5.76 12.00 16.38
CA MET A 116 5.81 11.79 14.94
C MET A 116 5.14 10.45 14.57
N ARG A 117 5.45 9.37 15.28
CA ARG A 117 4.82 8.06 15.06
C ARG A 117 3.31 8.12 15.21
N ALA A 118 2.82 8.76 16.27
CA ALA A 118 1.38 8.92 16.47
C ALA A 118 0.72 9.72 15.36
N ALA A 119 1.34 10.80 14.87
CA ALA A 119 0.84 11.59 13.75
C ALA A 119 0.80 10.78 12.44
N MET A 120 1.83 10.00 12.16
CA MET A 120 1.86 9.10 10.99
C MET A 120 0.77 8.04 11.07
N GLN A 121 0.62 7.39 12.22
CA GLN A 121 -0.43 6.38 12.43
C GLN A 121 -1.84 6.99 12.33
N ALA A 122 -2.06 8.17 12.88
CA ALA A 122 -3.32 8.90 12.72
C ALA A 122 -3.66 9.19 11.25
N SER A 123 -2.63 9.32 10.40
CA SER A 123 -2.77 9.47 8.95
C SER A 123 -2.86 8.14 8.19
N GLY A 124 -2.96 7.01 8.88
CA GLY A 124 -3.05 5.67 8.27
C GLY A 124 -1.72 5.14 7.73
N LEU A 125 -0.59 5.67 8.23
CA LEU A 125 0.75 5.22 7.87
C LEU A 125 1.36 4.39 9.01
N ASP A 126 1.88 3.22 8.71
CA ASP A 126 2.68 2.44 9.65
C ASP A 126 4.18 2.75 9.43
N PRO A 127 4.80 3.56 10.32
CA PRO A 127 6.16 4.02 10.12
C PRO A 127 7.18 2.89 10.22
N LEU A 128 7.98 2.74 9.18
CA LEU A 128 9.07 1.77 9.07
C LEU A 128 10.40 2.50 8.86
N VAL A 129 11.42 2.10 9.60
CA VAL A 129 12.79 2.55 9.38
C VAL A 129 13.60 1.39 8.83
N SER A 130 14.19 1.58 7.65
CA SER A 130 15.11 0.63 7.02
C SER A 130 16.41 1.32 6.66
N THR A 131 17.51 0.59 6.58
CA THR A 131 18.76 1.16 6.06
C THR A 131 18.62 1.48 4.55
N PRO A 132 19.46 2.38 4.00
CA PRO A 132 19.46 2.65 2.56
C PRO A 132 19.65 1.39 1.72
N GLN A 133 20.46 0.44 2.17
CA GLN A 133 20.71 -0.83 1.48
C GLN A 133 19.46 -1.73 1.51
N GLN A 134 18.80 -1.85 2.66
CA GLN A 134 17.55 -2.61 2.78
C GLN A 134 16.45 -2.00 1.92
N PHE A 135 16.34 -0.67 1.90
CA PHE A 135 15.36 0.01 1.05
C PHE A 135 15.64 -0.23 -0.45
N ALA A 136 16.90 -0.14 -0.87
CA ALA A 136 17.29 -0.44 -2.26
C ALA A 136 16.97 -1.90 -2.65
N GLN A 137 17.17 -2.85 -1.74
CA GLN A 137 16.82 -4.26 -1.96
C GLN A 137 15.31 -4.44 -2.09
N SER A 138 14.52 -3.83 -1.19
CA SER A 138 13.05 -3.86 -1.25
C SER A 138 12.54 -3.25 -2.55
N LEU A 139 13.11 -2.11 -2.99
CA LEU A 139 12.73 -1.45 -4.23
C LEU A 139 12.95 -2.37 -5.45
N ARG A 140 14.10 -3.06 -5.52
CA ARG A 140 14.38 -4.02 -6.60
C ARG A 140 13.38 -5.18 -6.61
N ALA A 141 13.06 -5.70 -5.43
CA ALA A 141 12.08 -6.79 -5.30
C ALA A 141 10.67 -6.35 -5.74
N GLU A 142 10.25 -5.15 -5.34
CA GLU A 142 8.97 -4.57 -5.75
C GLU A 142 8.91 -4.34 -7.26
N ILE A 143 9.95 -3.77 -7.87
CA ILE A 143 10.04 -3.59 -9.32
C ILE A 143 9.89 -4.94 -10.05
N ALA A 144 10.62 -5.97 -9.60
CA ALA A 144 10.56 -7.30 -10.22
C ALA A 144 9.16 -7.94 -10.05
N LYS A 145 8.56 -7.82 -8.87
CA LYS A 145 7.20 -8.30 -8.58
C LYS A 145 6.16 -7.65 -9.50
N TRP A 146 6.14 -6.31 -9.52
CA TRP A 146 5.14 -5.58 -10.30
C TRP A 146 5.35 -5.69 -11.81
N ALA A 147 6.58 -5.87 -12.28
CA ALA A 147 6.84 -6.18 -13.70
C ALA A 147 6.20 -7.52 -14.11
N LYS A 148 6.28 -8.55 -13.26
CA LYS A 148 5.60 -9.84 -13.52
C LYS A 148 4.08 -9.68 -13.56
N VAL A 149 3.51 -8.96 -12.60
CA VAL A 149 2.06 -8.71 -12.52
C VAL A 149 1.58 -7.91 -13.72
N ALA A 150 2.31 -6.86 -14.11
CA ALA A 150 1.98 -6.05 -15.28
C ALA A 150 2.01 -6.86 -16.59
N LYS A 151 3.03 -7.70 -16.75
CA LYS A 151 3.14 -8.58 -17.91
C LYS A 151 1.97 -9.57 -17.99
N ALA A 152 1.64 -10.21 -16.88
CA ALA A 152 0.53 -11.16 -16.82
C ALA A 152 -0.85 -10.51 -17.05
N ALA A 153 -0.98 -9.22 -16.71
CA ALA A 153 -2.20 -8.44 -16.95
C ALA A 153 -2.29 -7.82 -18.36
N GLY A 154 -1.32 -8.07 -19.23
CA GLY A 154 -1.24 -7.41 -20.55
C GLY A 154 -0.95 -5.91 -20.49
N LEU A 155 -0.52 -5.40 -19.32
CA LEU A 155 -0.12 -4.01 -19.10
C LEU A 155 1.39 -3.86 -19.36
N ALA A 156 1.84 -4.21 -20.57
CA ALA A 156 3.23 -3.99 -20.92
C ALA A 156 3.54 -2.48 -20.82
N ALA A 157 4.66 -2.14 -20.17
CA ALA A 157 5.18 -0.78 -20.21
C ALA A 157 5.43 -0.41 -21.70
N ARG A 158 4.72 0.61 -22.17
CA ARG A 158 5.01 1.24 -23.44
C ARG A 158 6.23 2.14 -23.28
#